data_d5c628ce3e7fffb29a26936000bcc947
#
_entry.id   d5c628ce3e7fffb29a26936000bcc947
#
_cell.length_a   1.000
_cell.length_b   1.000
_cell.length_c   1.000
_cell.angle_alpha   90.00
_cell.angle_beta   90.00
_cell.angle_gamma   90.00
#
_symmetry.space_group_name_H-M   'P 1'
#
loop_
_entity.id
_entity.type
_entity.pdbx_description
1 polymer ?
#
loop_
_entity_poly.entity_id
_entity_poly.type
_entity_poly.pdbx_seq_one_letter_code
_entity_poly.pdbx_strand_id
1 'polypeptide(L)'
;MLKYLILYIKFFLILTMDLHIDNILTDLKKDDFQAYLLTGFTNVEYISGYKPTSFAFCVIKDNPIIYASGMDMELARNTSSIEVKEYESYDVMIRELKEDGIKSLAIEPTLPFSTFVRFRDDFKIDAKTYIDKQRMIKTPDEIDKITKATEIAQKSFMQLDILNNKNTEKEVAFDLVHYMIENGASKESFDTIVTSGANSSLPHAIPEAKKLDQPILIDWGCIFEGYCSDNTRTMVYTEFQQEIWDIVAEAHDKAIKVIKPGMKCCEVDKVARDIILDYGYGDKFIHSTGHSLGLDIHETPGFSLRDETIIEDGMVITVEPGIYLEGEFGVRLEDTVSISKKGNVIGDLPLKID
;
A
#
# COMPACT_ATOMS: atom_id res chain seq x y z
N MET A 1 -31.86 -12.79 7.64
CA MET A 1 -30.93 -12.73 6.50
C MET A 1 -29.64 -11.99 6.86
N LEU A 2 -29.69 -10.74 7.31
CA LEU A 2 -28.50 -9.94 7.67
C LEU A 2 -27.61 -10.60 8.76
N LYS A 3 -28.20 -11.17 9.79
CA LYS A 3 -27.48 -11.86 10.90
C LYS A 3 -26.70 -13.09 10.43
N TYR A 4 -27.20 -13.84 9.47
CA TYR A 4 -26.53 -15.01 8.88
C TYR A 4 -25.41 -14.59 7.92
N LEU A 5 -25.59 -13.48 7.21
CA LEU A 5 -24.56 -12.92 6.34
C LEU A 5 -23.36 -12.41 7.18
N ILE A 6 -23.63 -11.70 8.28
CA ILE A 6 -22.58 -11.24 9.21
C ILE A 6 -21.83 -12.42 9.86
N LEU A 7 -22.54 -13.49 10.22
CA LEU A 7 -21.93 -14.70 10.78
C LEU A 7 -21.05 -15.43 9.75
N TYR A 8 -21.52 -15.49 8.50
CA TYR A 8 -20.78 -16.09 7.38
C TYR A 8 -19.51 -15.31 7.04
N ILE A 9 -19.59 -13.97 6.99
CA ILE A 9 -18.42 -13.09 6.75
C ILE A 9 -17.40 -13.23 7.89
N LYS A 10 -17.82 -13.21 9.16
CA LYS A 10 -16.93 -13.45 10.30
C LYS A 10 -16.26 -14.82 10.25
N PHE A 11 -16.99 -15.86 9.90
CA PHE A 11 -16.46 -17.22 9.79
C PHE A 11 -15.42 -17.33 8.66
N PHE A 12 -15.66 -16.69 7.53
CA PHE A 12 -14.72 -16.67 6.41
C PHE A 12 -13.45 -15.89 6.73
N LEU A 13 -13.57 -14.73 7.39
CA LEU A 13 -12.43 -13.93 7.87
C LEU A 13 -11.55 -14.72 8.85
N ILE A 14 -12.15 -15.42 9.80
CA ILE A 14 -11.41 -16.26 10.76
C ILE A 14 -10.65 -17.36 10.01
N LEU A 15 -11.28 -18.06 9.07
CA LEU A 15 -10.62 -19.12 8.28
C LEU A 15 -9.43 -18.57 7.47
N THR A 16 -9.52 -17.37 6.95
CA THR A 16 -8.42 -16.74 6.19
C THR A 16 -7.26 -16.37 7.11
N MET A 17 -7.55 -15.82 8.29
CA MET A 17 -6.55 -15.48 9.30
C MET A 17 -5.83 -16.73 9.82
N ASP A 18 -6.57 -17.81 10.09
CA ASP A 18 -6.00 -19.10 10.49
C ASP A 18 -5.05 -19.64 9.42
N LEU A 19 -5.41 -19.52 8.12
CA LEU A 19 -4.55 -19.94 7.02
C LEU A 19 -3.24 -19.13 6.95
N HIS A 20 -3.28 -17.81 7.18
CA HIS A 20 -2.08 -16.98 7.23
C HIS A 20 -1.17 -17.37 8.40
N ILE A 21 -1.74 -17.62 9.57
CA ILE A 21 -1.00 -18.10 10.74
C ILE A 21 -0.33 -19.45 10.43
N ASP A 22 -1.04 -20.40 9.86
CA ASP A 22 -0.52 -21.74 9.50
C ASP A 22 0.64 -21.65 8.48
N ASN A 23 0.53 -20.76 7.50
CA ASN A 23 1.60 -20.50 6.54
C ASN A 23 2.85 -19.94 7.23
N ILE A 24 2.69 -18.96 8.13
CA ILE A 24 3.80 -18.39 8.90
C ILE A 24 4.43 -19.45 9.81
N LEU A 25 3.63 -20.29 10.48
CA LEU A 25 4.13 -21.39 11.30
C LEU A 25 4.93 -22.41 10.47
N THR A 26 4.53 -22.64 9.23
CA THR A 26 5.25 -23.51 8.29
C THR A 26 6.60 -22.91 7.93
N ASP A 27 6.66 -21.62 7.60
CA ASP A 27 7.89 -20.91 7.29
C ASP A 27 8.83 -20.83 8.52
N LEU A 28 8.29 -20.61 9.72
CA LEU A 28 9.06 -20.62 10.97
C LEU A 28 9.77 -21.97 11.17
N LYS A 29 9.05 -23.10 11.00
CA LYS A 29 9.61 -24.45 11.12
C LYS A 29 10.71 -24.71 10.08
N LYS A 30 10.51 -24.26 8.85
CA LYS A 30 11.48 -24.38 7.76
C LYS A 30 12.79 -23.64 8.06
N ASP A 31 12.70 -22.45 8.69
CA ASP A 31 13.84 -21.58 8.98
C ASP A 31 14.42 -21.80 10.40
N ASP A 32 13.95 -22.80 11.15
CA ASP A 32 14.37 -23.14 12.53
C ASP A 32 14.12 -21.99 13.54
N PHE A 33 12.95 -21.36 13.44
CA PHE A 33 12.44 -20.41 14.41
C PHE A 33 11.21 -20.96 15.13
N GLN A 34 11.03 -20.56 16.40
CA GLN A 34 9.95 -21.05 17.25
C GLN A 34 8.79 -20.06 17.36
N ALA A 35 9.05 -18.77 17.13
CA ALA A 35 8.02 -17.74 17.13
C ALA A 35 8.38 -16.58 16.20
N TYR A 36 7.37 -15.78 15.81
CA TYR A 36 7.51 -14.57 15.03
C TYR A 36 6.87 -13.39 15.74
N LEU A 37 7.64 -12.33 16.00
CA LEU A 37 7.20 -11.13 16.68
C LEU A 37 6.84 -10.05 15.68
N LEU A 38 5.59 -9.59 15.73
CA LEU A 38 5.05 -8.47 14.98
C LEU A 38 4.76 -7.29 15.90
N THR A 39 5.06 -6.07 15.45
CA THR A 39 4.80 -4.81 16.15
C THR A 39 4.17 -3.75 15.24
N GLY A 40 4.26 -3.94 13.92
CA GLY A 40 3.60 -3.08 12.93
C GLY A 40 2.08 -3.17 13.07
N PHE A 41 1.41 -2.02 13.24
CA PHE A 41 -0.04 -1.99 13.48
C PHE A 41 -0.83 -2.66 12.37
N THR A 42 -0.43 -2.41 11.12
CA THR A 42 -1.03 -3.01 9.94
C THR A 42 -0.86 -4.54 9.93
N ASN A 43 0.33 -5.03 10.33
CA ASN A 43 0.61 -6.46 10.41
C ASN A 43 -0.19 -7.15 11.53
N VAL A 44 -0.34 -6.48 12.67
CA VAL A 44 -1.18 -6.98 13.78
C VAL A 44 -2.65 -7.02 13.34
N GLU A 45 -3.15 -5.96 12.69
CA GLU A 45 -4.51 -5.91 12.14
C GLU A 45 -4.75 -7.03 11.13
N TYR A 46 -3.83 -7.22 10.18
CA TYR A 46 -3.92 -8.22 9.14
C TYR A 46 -4.07 -9.65 9.69
N ILE A 47 -3.27 -9.99 10.70
CA ILE A 47 -3.22 -11.35 11.23
C ILE A 47 -4.31 -11.65 12.27
N SER A 48 -4.89 -10.62 12.90
CA SER A 48 -5.78 -10.78 14.05
C SER A 48 -7.16 -10.13 13.92
N GLY A 49 -7.34 -9.19 12.99
CA GLY A 49 -8.51 -8.33 12.90
C GLY A 49 -8.56 -7.21 13.93
N TYR A 50 -7.59 -7.15 14.86
CA TYR A 50 -7.47 -6.07 15.84
C TYR A 50 -6.54 -4.98 15.32
N LYS A 51 -7.05 -3.76 15.18
CA LYS A 51 -6.28 -2.57 14.83
C LYS A 51 -5.81 -1.84 16.07
N PRO A 52 -4.51 -1.88 16.42
CA PRO A 52 -3.97 -1.16 17.56
C PRO A 52 -4.15 0.36 17.41
N THR A 53 -4.44 1.05 18.54
CA THR A 53 -4.49 2.51 18.58
C THR A 53 -3.26 3.14 19.22
N SER A 54 -2.47 2.35 19.97
CA SER A 54 -1.26 2.79 20.64
C SER A 54 -0.08 1.89 20.33
N PHE A 55 0.07 0.77 21.02
CA PHE A 55 1.06 -0.25 20.73
C PHE A 55 0.48 -1.65 20.94
N ALA A 56 1.01 -2.63 20.22
CA ALA A 56 0.73 -4.04 20.42
C ALA A 56 1.95 -4.88 20.00
N PHE A 57 2.06 -6.05 20.61
CA PHE A 57 3.00 -7.10 20.20
C PHE A 57 2.17 -8.33 19.87
N CYS A 58 2.24 -8.80 18.63
CA CYS A 58 1.64 -10.08 18.25
C CYS A 58 2.77 -11.11 18.12
N VAL A 59 2.67 -12.20 18.88
CA VAL A 59 3.61 -13.32 18.82
C VAL A 59 2.91 -14.50 18.16
N ILE A 60 3.34 -14.84 16.97
CA ILE A 60 2.86 -16.01 16.23
C ILE A 60 3.71 -17.22 16.63
N LYS A 61 3.08 -18.17 17.27
CA LYS A 61 3.59 -19.46 17.72
C LYS A 61 2.43 -20.47 17.68
N ASP A 62 2.60 -21.73 18.09
CA ASP A 62 1.52 -22.74 18.05
C ASP A 62 0.19 -22.26 18.67
N ASN A 63 0.25 -21.45 19.72
CA ASN A 63 -0.88 -20.70 20.26
C ASN A 63 -0.53 -19.21 20.19
N PRO A 64 -0.95 -18.49 19.13
CA PRO A 64 -0.59 -17.09 18.95
C PRO A 64 -1.22 -16.20 20.02
N ILE A 65 -0.53 -15.11 20.37
CA ILE A 65 -0.95 -14.21 21.43
C ILE A 65 -0.66 -12.76 21.09
N ILE A 66 -1.57 -11.86 21.47
CA ILE A 66 -1.39 -10.42 21.40
C ILE A 66 -1.21 -9.86 22.80
N TYR A 67 -0.15 -9.07 22.99
CA TYR A 67 0.04 -8.22 24.16
C TYR A 67 -0.40 -6.81 23.77
N ALA A 68 -1.56 -6.38 24.25
CA ALA A 68 -2.15 -5.08 23.93
C ALA A 68 -1.96 -4.08 25.06
N SER A 69 -1.93 -2.79 24.72
CA SER A 69 -2.00 -1.72 25.71
C SER A 69 -3.25 -1.82 26.56
N GLY A 70 -3.18 -1.49 27.86
CA GLY A 70 -4.33 -1.45 28.73
C GLY A 70 -5.49 -0.57 28.22
N MET A 71 -5.17 0.48 27.45
CA MET A 71 -6.18 1.34 26.80
C MET A 71 -6.95 0.64 25.69
N ASP A 72 -6.35 -0.36 25.05
CA ASP A 72 -6.92 -1.06 23.88
C ASP A 72 -7.56 -2.41 24.26
N MET A 73 -7.51 -2.84 25.53
CA MET A 73 -7.92 -4.18 25.95
C MET A 73 -9.37 -4.54 25.57
N GLU A 74 -10.30 -3.60 25.71
CA GLU A 74 -11.70 -3.84 25.33
C GLU A 74 -11.84 -3.97 23.80
N LEU A 75 -11.21 -3.09 23.04
CA LEU A 75 -11.20 -3.13 21.59
C LEU A 75 -10.56 -4.44 21.09
N ALA A 76 -9.38 -4.77 21.60
CA ALA A 76 -8.64 -5.96 21.21
C ALA A 76 -9.43 -7.24 21.48
N ARG A 77 -10.06 -7.40 22.66
CA ARG A 77 -10.90 -8.57 22.99
C ARG A 77 -12.14 -8.70 22.12
N ASN A 78 -12.70 -7.56 21.66
CA ASN A 78 -13.92 -7.57 20.85
C ASN A 78 -13.66 -7.82 19.36
N THR A 79 -12.46 -7.53 18.86
CA THR A 79 -12.14 -7.58 17.43
C THR A 79 -11.13 -8.65 17.06
N SER A 80 -10.22 -9.03 17.98
CA SER A 80 -9.18 -10.02 17.68
C SER A 80 -9.74 -11.45 17.59
N SER A 81 -9.25 -12.19 16.59
CA SER A 81 -9.41 -13.65 16.50
C SER A 81 -8.36 -14.42 17.33
N ILE A 82 -7.32 -13.72 17.81
CA ILE A 82 -6.20 -14.26 18.58
C ILE A 82 -6.39 -13.94 20.06
N GLU A 83 -5.87 -14.79 20.97
CA GLU A 83 -5.86 -14.53 22.41
C GLU A 83 -5.20 -13.20 22.73
N VAL A 84 -5.81 -12.41 23.63
CA VAL A 84 -5.32 -11.09 24.03
C VAL A 84 -4.99 -11.06 25.51
N LYS A 85 -3.77 -10.64 25.82
CA LYS A 85 -3.30 -10.31 27.18
C LYS A 85 -2.96 -8.81 27.27
N GLU A 86 -3.09 -8.25 28.47
CA GLU A 86 -2.59 -6.91 28.74
C GLU A 86 -1.05 -6.92 28.78
N TYR A 87 -0.43 -5.99 28.09
CA TYR A 87 1.02 -5.80 28.16
C TYR A 87 1.40 -5.14 29.49
N GLU A 88 2.19 -5.82 30.29
CA GLU A 88 2.72 -5.29 31.54
C GLU A 88 4.10 -4.66 31.38
N SER A 89 5.06 -5.43 30.83
CA SER A 89 6.43 -4.99 30.55
C SER A 89 7.16 -5.98 29.62
N TYR A 90 8.28 -5.52 29.04
CA TYR A 90 9.17 -6.41 28.29
C TYR A 90 9.67 -7.61 29.13
N ASP A 91 10.01 -7.39 30.41
CA ASP A 91 10.53 -8.44 31.27
C ASP A 91 9.50 -9.53 31.53
N VAL A 92 8.23 -9.17 31.69
CA VAL A 92 7.11 -10.13 31.82
C VAL A 92 6.93 -10.91 30.53
N MET A 93 6.87 -10.23 29.39
CA MET A 93 6.70 -10.86 28.09
C MET A 93 7.87 -11.82 27.77
N ILE A 94 9.11 -11.38 27.97
CA ILE A 94 10.30 -12.22 27.76
C ILE A 94 10.28 -13.45 28.67
N ARG A 95 9.90 -13.30 29.93
CA ARG A 95 9.77 -14.43 30.87
C ARG A 95 8.73 -15.43 30.39
N GLU A 96 7.53 -14.98 30.00
CA GLU A 96 6.47 -15.85 29.48
C GLU A 96 6.92 -16.62 28.23
N LEU A 97 7.57 -15.95 27.27
CA LEU A 97 8.09 -16.61 26.07
C LEU A 97 9.16 -17.67 26.41
N LYS A 98 10.01 -17.43 27.43
CA LYS A 98 10.99 -18.43 27.91
C LYS A 98 10.32 -19.60 28.62
N GLU A 99 9.28 -19.35 29.39
CA GLU A 99 8.47 -20.40 30.05
C GLU A 99 7.76 -21.28 29.02
N ASP A 100 7.34 -20.70 27.87
CA ASP A 100 6.82 -21.45 26.72
C ASP A 100 7.92 -22.20 25.93
N GLY A 101 9.18 -22.10 26.34
CA GLY A 101 10.32 -22.81 25.73
C GLY A 101 10.88 -22.14 24.49
N ILE A 102 10.47 -20.89 24.16
CA ILE A 102 10.99 -20.14 23.02
C ILE A 102 12.46 -19.77 23.25
N LYS A 103 13.30 -20.06 22.26
CA LYS A 103 14.75 -19.75 22.24
C LYS A 103 15.14 -19.00 20.98
N SER A 104 14.35 -19.10 19.92
CA SER A 104 14.57 -18.42 18.64
C SER A 104 13.33 -17.65 18.24
N LEU A 105 13.53 -16.38 17.89
CA LEU A 105 12.48 -15.40 17.58
C LEU A 105 12.77 -14.76 16.23
N ALA A 106 11.96 -15.06 15.23
CA ALA A 106 11.91 -14.26 14.02
C ALA A 106 11.25 -12.90 14.33
N ILE A 107 11.68 -11.85 13.69
CA ILE A 107 11.11 -10.50 13.84
C ILE A 107 10.81 -9.89 12.47
N GLU A 108 9.83 -8.99 12.39
CA GLU A 108 9.63 -8.19 11.17
C GLU A 108 10.82 -7.22 10.97
N PRO A 109 11.22 -6.93 9.72
CA PRO A 109 12.37 -6.04 9.44
C PRO A 109 12.16 -4.62 9.95
N THR A 110 10.92 -4.19 10.10
CA THR A 110 10.52 -2.86 10.60
C THR A 110 10.49 -2.75 12.12
N LEU A 111 10.84 -3.83 12.85
CA LEU A 111 10.86 -3.80 14.31
C LEU A 111 11.74 -2.64 14.83
N PRO A 112 11.21 -1.77 15.71
CA PRO A 112 12.01 -0.68 16.26
C PRO A 112 13.28 -1.19 16.94
N PHE A 113 14.42 -0.58 16.66
CA PHE A 113 15.71 -0.96 17.24
C PHE A 113 15.69 -0.96 18.78
N SER A 114 14.92 -0.05 19.39
CA SER A 114 14.71 -0.01 20.84
C SER A 114 14.04 -1.30 21.38
N THR A 115 13.12 -1.87 20.61
CA THR A 115 12.47 -3.16 20.92
C THR A 115 13.45 -4.31 20.71
N PHE A 116 14.17 -4.34 19.58
CA PHE A 116 15.20 -5.36 19.31
C PHE A 116 16.21 -5.49 20.46
N VAL A 117 16.70 -4.36 20.99
CA VAL A 117 17.68 -4.34 22.12
C VAL A 117 17.11 -5.04 23.39
N ARG A 118 15.79 -5.05 23.59
CA ARG A 118 15.15 -5.73 24.73
C ARG A 118 15.17 -7.24 24.64
N PHE A 119 15.13 -7.78 23.41
CA PHE A 119 15.00 -9.23 23.18
C PHE A 119 16.30 -9.91 22.79
N ARG A 120 17.30 -9.19 22.27
CA ARG A 120 18.49 -9.76 21.63
C ARG A 120 19.38 -10.62 22.54
N ASP A 121 19.37 -10.34 23.83
CA ASP A 121 20.25 -11.05 24.79
C ASP A 121 19.56 -12.34 25.31
N ASP A 122 18.27 -12.48 25.09
CA ASP A 122 17.45 -13.60 25.56
C ASP A 122 17.11 -14.63 24.49
N PHE A 123 17.12 -14.24 23.20
CA PHE A 123 16.71 -15.07 22.08
C PHE A 123 17.72 -15.02 20.92
N LYS A 124 17.81 -16.13 20.16
CA LYS A 124 18.39 -16.10 18.81
C LYS A 124 17.41 -15.32 17.92
N ILE A 125 17.82 -14.18 17.35
CA ILE A 125 16.93 -13.31 16.56
C ILE A 125 17.45 -13.18 15.13
N ASP A 126 16.50 -13.19 14.17
CA ASP A 126 16.74 -12.83 12.77
C ASP A 126 15.50 -12.14 12.17
N ALA A 127 15.72 -11.22 11.24
CA ALA A 127 14.63 -10.54 10.55
C ALA A 127 14.07 -11.41 9.40
N LYS A 128 12.74 -11.47 9.31
CA LYS A 128 12.03 -12.28 8.32
C LYS A 128 10.82 -11.52 7.76
N THR A 129 10.55 -11.74 6.47
CA THR A 129 9.44 -11.12 5.74
C THR A 129 8.24 -12.06 5.56
N TYR A 130 7.94 -12.88 6.57
CA TYR A 130 6.87 -13.88 6.46
C TYR A 130 5.49 -13.24 6.27
N ILE A 131 5.21 -12.15 7.01
CA ILE A 131 3.94 -11.43 6.90
C ILE A 131 3.81 -10.71 5.56
N ASP A 132 4.90 -10.15 5.04
CA ASP A 132 4.91 -9.46 3.75
C ASP A 132 4.54 -10.41 2.61
N LYS A 133 5.01 -11.66 2.66
CA LYS A 133 4.63 -12.71 1.71
C LYS A 133 3.13 -13.03 1.73
N GLN A 134 2.50 -13.01 2.91
CA GLN A 134 1.07 -13.23 3.02
C GLN A 134 0.28 -12.06 2.43
N ARG A 135 0.73 -10.82 2.67
CA ARG A 135 0.09 -9.60 2.20
C ARG A 135 0.29 -9.36 0.69
N MET A 136 1.34 -9.95 0.11
CA MET A 136 1.70 -9.78 -1.30
C MET A 136 0.59 -10.31 -2.23
N ILE A 137 0.00 -11.46 -1.90
CA ILE A 137 -1.07 -12.09 -2.68
C ILE A 137 -2.41 -11.76 -2.03
N LYS A 138 -3.17 -10.88 -2.64
CA LYS A 138 -4.46 -10.42 -2.15
C LYS A 138 -5.54 -11.47 -2.41
N THR A 139 -6.36 -11.71 -1.42
CA THR A 139 -7.59 -12.49 -1.56
C THR A 139 -8.62 -11.73 -2.42
N PRO A 140 -9.64 -12.40 -2.97
CA PRO A 140 -10.70 -11.70 -3.68
C PRO A 140 -11.40 -10.59 -2.87
N ASP A 141 -11.64 -10.79 -1.56
CA ASP A 141 -12.23 -9.79 -0.66
C ASP A 141 -11.33 -8.55 -0.50
N GLU A 142 -10.01 -8.74 -0.41
CA GLU A 142 -9.04 -7.64 -0.36
C GLU A 142 -9.01 -6.86 -1.68
N ILE A 143 -9.06 -7.56 -2.82
CA ILE A 143 -9.14 -6.91 -4.14
C ILE A 143 -10.46 -6.12 -4.28
N ASP A 144 -11.57 -6.64 -3.79
CA ASP A 144 -12.86 -5.94 -3.80
C ASP A 144 -12.81 -4.65 -2.96
N LYS A 145 -12.13 -4.66 -1.81
CA LYS A 145 -11.93 -3.46 -0.97
C LYS A 145 -11.03 -2.43 -1.64
N ILE A 146 -9.92 -2.85 -2.26
CA ILE A 146 -9.05 -1.98 -3.05
C ILE A 146 -9.83 -1.38 -4.23
N THR A 147 -10.62 -2.20 -4.92
CA THR A 147 -11.49 -1.74 -6.02
C THR A 147 -12.47 -0.68 -5.52
N LYS A 148 -13.09 -0.90 -4.36
CA LYS A 148 -14.02 0.06 -3.78
C LYS A 148 -13.35 1.36 -3.36
N ALA A 149 -12.13 1.30 -2.78
CA ALA A 149 -11.32 2.48 -2.48
C ALA A 149 -11.02 3.27 -3.76
N THR A 150 -10.63 2.59 -4.85
CA THR A 150 -10.36 3.22 -6.15
C THR A 150 -11.61 3.87 -6.73
N GLU A 151 -12.77 3.19 -6.71
CA GLU A 151 -14.06 3.78 -7.16
C GLU A 151 -14.41 5.06 -6.39
N ILE A 152 -14.22 5.06 -5.06
CA ILE A 152 -14.46 6.23 -4.22
C ILE A 152 -13.51 7.37 -4.61
N ALA A 153 -12.21 7.09 -4.75
CA ALA A 153 -11.21 8.08 -5.12
C ALA A 153 -11.49 8.69 -6.50
N GLN A 154 -11.78 7.86 -7.51
CA GLN A 154 -12.09 8.30 -8.87
C GLN A 154 -13.41 9.09 -8.95
N LYS A 155 -14.45 8.64 -8.25
CA LYS A 155 -15.72 9.38 -8.16
C LYS A 155 -15.51 10.76 -7.53
N SER A 156 -14.68 10.85 -6.49
CA SER A 156 -14.39 12.12 -5.80
C SER A 156 -13.62 13.09 -6.69
N PHE A 157 -12.65 12.58 -7.45
CA PHE A 157 -11.93 13.37 -8.45
C PHE A 157 -12.87 13.98 -9.50
N MET A 158 -13.85 13.22 -10.00
CA MET A 158 -14.83 13.69 -10.97
C MET A 158 -15.81 14.73 -10.41
N GLN A 159 -15.85 14.96 -9.11
CA GLN A 159 -16.64 16.03 -8.47
C GLN A 159 -15.88 17.37 -8.38
N LEU A 160 -14.55 17.36 -8.64
CA LEU A 160 -13.74 18.56 -8.57
C LEU A 160 -14.09 19.55 -9.71
N ASP A 161 -14.18 20.81 -9.38
CA ASP A 161 -14.21 21.92 -10.33
C ASP A 161 -12.78 22.48 -10.53
N ILE A 162 -11.93 21.67 -11.18
CA ILE A 162 -10.50 21.97 -11.36
C ILE A 162 -10.30 23.18 -12.28
N LEU A 163 -11.19 23.35 -13.28
CA LEU A 163 -11.08 24.41 -14.29
C LEU A 163 -11.53 25.78 -13.75
N ASN A 164 -12.05 25.84 -12.53
CA ASN A 164 -12.33 27.09 -11.87
C ASN A 164 -11.03 27.79 -11.46
N ASN A 165 -10.52 28.67 -12.32
CA ASN A 165 -9.25 29.40 -12.17
C ASN A 165 -9.07 30.22 -10.87
N LYS A 166 -9.93 30.02 -9.86
CA LYS A 166 -9.85 30.68 -8.56
C LYS A 166 -9.23 29.81 -7.48
N ASN A 167 -9.15 28.51 -7.70
CA ASN A 167 -8.69 27.57 -6.69
C ASN A 167 -7.15 27.56 -6.61
N THR A 168 -6.65 27.41 -5.40
CA THR A 168 -5.23 27.12 -5.12
C THR A 168 -5.00 25.61 -5.09
N GLU A 169 -3.74 25.17 -5.20
CA GLU A 169 -3.37 23.75 -5.05
C GLU A 169 -3.92 23.18 -3.72
N LYS A 170 -3.80 23.93 -2.61
CA LYS A 170 -4.32 23.53 -1.29
C LYS A 170 -5.85 23.39 -1.24
N GLU A 171 -6.57 24.30 -1.88
CA GLU A 171 -8.03 24.25 -1.92
C GLU A 171 -8.51 23.03 -2.68
N VAL A 172 -7.90 22.73 -3.84
CA VAL A 172 -8.23 21.50 -4.61
C VAL A 172 -7.90 20.24 -3.84
N ALA A 173 -6.73 20.17 -3.18
CA ALA A 173 -6.37 19.03 -2.34
C ALA A 173 -7.37 18.83 -1.20
N PHE A 174 -7.76 19.91 -0.52
CA PHE A 174 -8.76 19.87 0.55
C PHE A 174 -10.13 19.39 0.04
N ASP A 175 -10.61 19.93 -1.08
CA ASP A 175 -11.89 19.54 -1.66
C ASP A 175 -11.90 18.07 -2.05
N LEU A 176 -10.79 17.56 -2.62
CA LEU A 176 -10.66 16.17 -3.01
C LEU A 176 -10.73 15.23 -1.79
N VAL A 177 -9.99 15.53 -0.72
CA VAL A 177 -10.04 14.77 0.54
C VAL A 177 -11.46 14.82 1.13
N HIS A 178 -12.10 15.98 1.12
CA HIS A 178 -13.47 16.14 1.59
C HIS A 178 -14.44 15.24 0.81
N TYR A 179 -14.38 15.25 -0.51
CA TYR A 179 -15.25 14.41 -1.34
C TYR A 179 -14.97 12.92 -1.16
N MET A 180 -13.70 12.50 -0.96
CA MET A 180 -13.39 11.10 -0.66
C MET A 180 -14.07 10.65 0.64
N ILE A 181 -14.05 11.46 1.68
CA ILE A 181 -14.73 11.18 2.96
C ILE A 181 -16.26 11.15 2.78
N GLU A 182 -16.85 12.11 2.07
CA GLU A 182 -18.28 12.12 1.77
C GLU A 182 -18.73 10.89 0.96
N ASN A 183 -17.87 10.38 0.08
CA ASN A 183 -18.16 9.20 -0.73
C ASN A 183 -17.91 7.87 0.01
N GLY A 184 -17.45 7.91 1.27
CA GLY A 184 -17.37 6.74 2.14
C GLY A 184 -15.96 6.26 2.49
N ALA A 185 -14.90 7.00 2.13
CA ALA A 185 -13.56 6.73 2.61
C ALA A 185 -13.43 7.03 4.11
N SER A 186 -12.54 6.31 4.79
CA SER A 186 -12.19 6.61 6.19
C SER A 186 -11.23 7.80 6.31
N LYS A 187 -10.32 7.94 5.36
CA LYS A 187 -9.35 9.03 5.20
C LYS A 187 -8.64 8.91 3.85
N GLU A 188 -7.77 9.86 3.52
CA GLU A 188 -6.78 9.70 2.44
C GLU A 188 -5.76 8.59 2.75
N SER A 189 -5.21 7.94 1.70
CA SER A 189 -4.19 6.88 1.83
C SER A 189 -2.79 7.45 2.05
N PHE A 190 -2.54 8.65 1.56
CA PHE A 190 -1.34 9.48 1.73
C PHE A 190 -1.72 10.95 1.59
N ASP A 191 -0.82 11.86 1.90
CA ASP A 191 -1.04 13.31 1.74
C ASP A 191 -1.30 13.61 0.26
N THR A 192 -2.54 14.02 -0.06
CA THR A 192 -2.97 14.30 -1.44
C THR A 192 -2.08 15.34 -2.10
N ILE A 193 -1.51 15.00 -3.25
CA ILE A 193 -0.64 15.90 -4.03
C ILE A 193 -1.50 16.61 -5.09
N VAL A 194 -1.51 17.92 -5.04
CA VAL A 194 -2.00 18.78 -6.13
C VAL A 194 -0.90 19.78 -6.42
N THR A 195 -0.40 19.72 -7.63
CA THR A 195 0.76 20.54 -8.04
C THR A 195 0.57 21.03 -9.47
N SER A 196 1.10 22.21 -9.76
CA SER A 196 0.86 22.85 -11.05
C SER A 196 2.05 23.68 -11.55
N GLY A 197 2.14 23.86 -12.87
CA GLY A 197 3.26 24.55 -13.52
C GLY A 197 4.61 23.95 -13.11
N ALA A 198 5.59 24.78 -12.83
CA ALA A 198 6.95 24.35 -12.47
C ALA A 198 7.00 23.46 -11.21
N ASN A 199 6.04 23.60 -10.29
CA ASN A 199 5.98 22.76 -9.08
C ASN A 199 5.72 21.29 -9.40
N SER A 200 5.03 20.99 -10.52
CA SER A 200 4.80 19.61 -10.96
C SER A 200 6.07 18.85 -11.36
N SER A 201 7.20 19.55 -11.56
CA SER A 201 8.49 18.89 -11.78
C SER A 201 9.06 18.20 -10.54
N LEU A 202 8.43 18.37 -9.38
CA LEU A 202 8.80 17.72 -8.12
C LEU A 202 7.82 16.56 -7.84
N PRO A 203 8.25 15.28 -7.90
CA PRO A 203 7.34 14.14 -7.76
C PRO A 203 6.51 14.13 -6.47
N HIS A 204 7.06 14.62 -5.37
CA HIS A 204 6.44 14.70 -4.03
C HIS A 204 6.24 16.15 -3.58
N ALA A 205 5.83 17.03 -4.50
CA ALA A 205 5.55 18.42 -4.14
C ALA A 205 4.36 18.52 -3.16
N ILE A 206 4.50 19.42 -2.20
CA ILE A 206 3.43 19.72 -1.25
C ILE A 206 2.53 20.82 -1.85
N PRO A 207 1.20 20.67 -1.84
CA PRO A 207 0.28 21.68 -2.35
C PRO A 207 0.50 23.06 -1.70
N GLU A 208 0.61 24.10 -2.52
CA GLU A 208 0.87 25.47 -2.08
C GLU A 208 -0.40 26.34 -2.09
N ALA A 209 -0.38 27.46 -1.34
CA ALA A 209 -1.45 28.47 -1.37
C ALA A 209 -1.29 29.43 -2.57
N LYS A 210 -0.93 28.87 -3.74
CA LYS A 210 -0.86 29.57 -5.03
C LYS A 210 -1.97 29.08 -5.94
N LYS A 211 -2.43 29.93 -6.85
CA LYS A 211 -3.39 29.54 -7.87
C LYS A 211 -2.79 28.50 -8.79
N LEU A 212 -3.66 27.61 -9.28
CA LEU A 212 -3.28 26.61 -10.28
C LEU A 212 -2.66 27.28 -11.51
N ASP A 213 -1.60 26.66 -12.01
CA ASP A 213 -0.91 26.96 -13.25
C ASP A 213 -0.89 25.70 -14.15
N GLN A 214 -0.28 25.71 -15.30
CA GLN A 214 -0.30 24.60 -16.25
C GLN A 214 1.10 23.98 -16.40
N PRO A 215 1.20 22.63 -16.47
CA PRO A 215 0.15 21.60 -16.34
C PRO A 215 -0.34 21.46 -14.90
N ILE A 216 -1.41 20.69 -14.68
CA ILE A 216 -1.91 20.34 -13.36
C ILE A 216 -1.73 18.84 -13.16
N LEU A 217 -0.95 18.44 -12.16
CA LEU A 217 -0.76 17.06 -11.73
C LEU A 217 -1.47 16.85 -10.40
N ILE A 218 -2.33 15.85 -10.34
CA ILE A 218 -3.03 15.44 -9.13
C ILE A 218 -2.75 13.97 -8.89
N ASP A 219 -2.30 13.65 -7.65
CA ASP A 219 -2.02 12.33 -7.17
C ASP A 219 -2.76 12.12 -5.85
N TRP A 220 -3.64 11.11 -5.81
CA TRP A 220 -4.58 10.93 -4.71
C TRP A 220 -5.01 9.48 -4.54
N GLY A 221 -5.35 9.17 -3.32
CA GLY A 221 -5.94 7.90 -2.96
C GLY A 221 -6.67 7.98 -1.63
N CYS A 222 -7.49 6.99 -1.36
CA CYS A 222 -8.24 6.91 -0.10
C CYS A 222 -8.21 5.51 0.50
N ILE A 223 -8.60 5.42 1.78
CA ILE A 223 -8.72 4.16 2.51
C ILE A 223 -10.19 3.80 2.67
N PHE A 224 -10.55 2.59 2.20
CA PHE A 224 -11.84 1.98 2.42
C PHE A 224 -11.67 0.62 3.11
N GLU A 225 -12.32 0.45 4.27
CA GLU A 225 -12.20 -0.77 5.10
C GLU A 225 -10.75 -1.22 5.33
N GLY A 226 -9.84 -0.28 5.56
CA GLY A 226 -8.42 -0.50 5.81
C GLY A 226 -7.55 -0.56 4.55
N TYR A 227 -8.09 -0.71 3.35
CA TYR A 227 -7.34 -0.87 2.10
C TYR A 227 -7.20 0.45 1.35
N CYS A 228 -5.97 0.70 0.86
CA CYS A 228 -5.59 1.89 0.11
C CYS A 228 -5.99 1.80 -1.37
N SER A 229 -6.21 2.96 -1.98
CA SER A 229 -6.17 3.18 -3.43
C SER A 229 -5.11 4.20 -3.79
N ASP A 230 -4.71 4.23 -5.05
CA ASP A 230 -3.71 5.13 -5.61
C ASP A 230 -4.02 5.46 -7.06
N ASN A 231 -3.93 6.76 -7.43
CA ASN A 231 -4.20 7.25 -8.77
C ASN A 231 -3.47 8.56 -9.03
N THR A 232 -2.86 8.70 -10.21
CA THR A 232 -2.35 10.01 -10.67
C THR A 232 -2.90 10.36 -12.04
N ARG A 233 -3.27 11.64 -12.24
CA ARG A 233 -3.61 12.21 -13.54
C ARG A 233 -2.89 13.54 -13.73
N THR A 234 -2.43 13.78 -14.96
CA THR A 234 -1.87 15.08 -15.37
C THR A 234 -2.69 15.66 -16.50
N MET A 235 -3.23 16.86 -16.29
CA MET A 235 -3.92 17.67 -17.31
C MET A 235 -2.91 18.60 -17.99
N VAL A 236 -2.86 18.55 -19.32
CA VAL A 236 -1.88 19.28 -20.15
C VAL A 236 -2.58 20.23 -21.11
N TYR A 237 -1.92 21.34 -21.44
CA TYR A 237 -2.55 22.48 -22.13
C TYR A 237 -1.74 23.02 -23.30
N THR A 238 -0.46 22.64 -23.45
CA THR A 238 0.41 23.05 -24.56
C THR A 238 0.83 21.85 -25.39
N GLU A 239 1.24 22.10 -26.66
CA GLU A 239 1.74 21.02 -27.55
C GLU A 239 2.93 20.27 -26.93
N PHE A 240 3.86 20.98 -26.30
CA PHE A 240 5.01 20.34 -25.66
C PHE A 240 4.62 19.50 -24.43
N GLN A 241 3.70 19.98 -23.61
CA GLN A 241 3.17 19.20 -22.51
C GLN A 241 2.43 17.94 -23.00
N GLN A 242 1.69 18.06 -24.11
CA GLN A 242 1.00 16.94 -24.74
C GLN A 242 2.00 15.90 -25.28
N GLU A 243 3.10 16.33 -25.89
CA GLU A 243 4.17 15.44 -26.36
C GLU A 243 4.73 14.60 -25.18
N ILE A 244 5.05 15.25 -24.07
CA ILE A 244 5.55 14.54 -22.86
C ILE A 244 4.47 13.61 -22.30
N TRP A 245 3.21 14.05 -22.27
CA TRP A 245 2.08 13.25 -21.83
C TRP A 245 1.91 11.98 -22.68
N ASP A 246 2.00 12.10 -24.01
CA ASP A 246 1.87 10.98 -24.94
C ASP A 246 2.99 9.92 -24.73
N ILE A 247 4.21 10.36 -24.43
CA ILE A 247 5.34 9.46 -24.11
C ILE A 247 5.06 8.69 -22.80
N VAL A 248 4.61 9.40 -21.75
CA VAL A 248 4.29 8.77 -20.47
C VAL A 248 3.10 7.82 -20.63
N ALA A 249 2.08 8.19 -21.40
CA ALA A 249 0.93 7.33 -21.69
C ALA A 249 1.34 6.06 -22.46
N GLU A 250 2.24 6.18 -23.44
CA GLU A 250 2.78 5.00 -24.13
C GLU A 250 3.53 4.08 -23.16
N ALA A 251 4.37 4.63 -22.28
CA ALA A 251 5.11 3.85 -21.30
C ALA A 251 4.16 3.15 -20.31
N HIS A 252 3.13 3.84 -19.82
CA HIS A 252 2.10 3.31 -18.95
C HIS A 252 1.35 2.14 -19.60
N ASP A 253 0.77 2.36 -20.79
CA ASP A 253 -0.03 1.36 -21.48
C ASP A 253 0.78 0.11 -21.85
N LYS A 254 2.02 0.30 -22.28
CA LYS A 254 2.91 -0.82 -22.63
C LYS A 254 3.34 -1.62 -21.38
N ALA A 255 3.63 -0.93 -20.27
CA ALA A 255 3.95 -1.60 -19.01
C ALA A 255 2.77 -2.48 -18.55
N ILE A 256 1.55 -1.96 -18.51
CA ILE A 256 0.36 -2.73 -18.15
C ILE A 256 0.16 -3.93 -19.09
N LYS A 257 0.31 -3.71 -20.39
CA LYS A 257 0.06 -4.73 -21.42
C LYS A 257 0.98 -5.95 -21.33
N VAL A 258 2.22 -5.78 -20.84
CA VAL A 258 3.16 -6.90 -20.73
C VAL A 258 2.99 -7.70 -19.45
N ILE A 259 2.33 -7.15 -18.42
CA ILE A 259 2.16 -7.80 -17.12
C ILE A 259 1.49 -9.16 -17.27
N LYS A 260 2.17 -10.18 -16.79
CA LYS A 260 1.63 -11.55 -16.67
C LYS A 260 2.36 -12.33 -15.57
N PRO A 261 1.71 -13.29 -14.93
CA PRO A 261 2.35 -14.20 -13.98
C PRO A 261 3.57 -14.90 -14.59
N GLY A 262 4.60 -15.08 -13.78
CA GLY A 262 5.88 -15.69 -14.18
C GLY A 262 6.95 -14.71 -14.67
N MET A 263 6.60 -13.44 -14.92
CA MET A 263 7.59 -12.38 -15.19
C MET A 263 8.22 -11.91 -13.88
N LYS A 264 9.41 -11.32 -13.96
CA LYS A 264 10.00 -10.55 -12.86
C LYS A 264 9.45 -9.12 -12.84
N CYS A 265 9.31 -8.53 -11.66
CA CYS A 265 8.88 -7.13 -11.50
C CYS A 265 9.81 -6.15 -12.24
N CYS A 266 11.12 -6.38 -12.23
CA CYS A 266 12.08 -5.55 -12.95
C CYS A 266 11.92 -5.59 -14.49
N GLU A 267 11.31 -6.63 -15.05
CA GLU A 267 11.04 -6.71 -16.49
C GLU A 267 9.91 -5.75 -16.90
N VAL A 268 8.93 -5.50 -16.02
CA VAL A 268 7.87 -4.51 -16.25
C VAL A 268 8.43 -3.09 -16.16
N ASP A 269 9.21 -2.78 -15.11
CA ASP A 269 9.90 -1.48 -15.00
C ASP A 269 10.75 -1.18 -16.23
N LYS A 270 11.49 -2.20 -16.70
CA LYS A 270 12.33 -2.04 -17.89
C LYS A 270 11.54 -1.62 -19.13
N VAL A 271 10.32 -2.12 -19.34
CA VAL A 271 9.48 -1.75 -20.49
C VAL A 271 9.14 -0.26 -20.46
N ALA A 272 8.64 0.26 -19.32
CA ALA A 272 8.32 1.68 -19.20
C ALA A 272 9.56 2.56 -19.38
N ARG A 273 10.65 2.16 -18.75
CA ARG A 273 11.92 2.89 -18.74
C ARG A 273 12.58 2.93 -20.11
N ASP A 274 12.59 1.82 -20.83
CA ASP A 274 13.16 1.75 -22.19
C ASP A 274 12.40 2.70 -23.16
N ILE A 275 11.06 2.77 -23.07
CA ILE A 275 10.26 3.68 -23.89
C ILE A 275 10.66 5.14 -23.60
N ILE A 276 10.67 5.54 -22.33
CA ILE A 276 11.04 6.92 -21.95
C ILE A 276 12.47 7.24 -22.36
N LEU A 277 13.39 6.26 -22.26
CA LEU A 277 14.80 6.40 -22.72
C LEU A 277 14.89 6.59 -24.22
N ASP A 278 14.13 5.83 -25.02
CA ASP A 278 14.15 5.88 -26.49
C ASP A 278 13.70 7.26 -27.02
N TYR A 279 12.80 7.96 -26.28
CA TYR A 279 12.43 9.34 -26.55
C TYR A 279 13.45 10.38 -26.02
N GLY A 280 14.53 9.96 -25.36
CA GLY A 280 15.60 10.84 -24.88
C GLY A 280 15.38 11.39 -23.46
N TYR A 281 14.38 10.92 -22.72
CA TYR A 281 14.04 11.39 -21.38
C TYR A 281 14.41 10.41 -20.25
N GLY A 282 15.27 9.43 -20.50
CA GLY A 282 15.59 8.38 -19.54
C GLY A 282 16.13 8.87 -18.20
N ASP A 283 16.88 9.99 -18.16
CA ASP A 283 17.38 10.65 -16.95
C ASP A 283 16.30 11.48 -16.22
N LYS A 284 15.13 11.63 -16.80
CA LYS A 284 13.99 12.36 -16.26
C LYS A 284 12.93 11.44 -15.63
N PHE A 285 13.07 10.12 -15.75
CA PHE A 285 12.28 9.12 -15.05
C PHE A 285 13.05 8.62 -13.83
N ILE A 286 12.84 9.24 -12.68
CA ILE A 286 13.72 9.18 -11.51
C ILE A 286 13.22 8.27 -10.38
N HIS A 287 12.08 7.60 -10.55
CA HIS A 287 11.53 6.65 -9.56
C HIS A 287 11.22 5.29 -10.20
N SER A 288 10.71 4.34 -9.44
CA SER A 288 10.21 3.04 -9.91
C SER A 288 8.94 3.19 -10.74
N THR A 289 8.66 2.22 -11.59
CA THR A 289 7.42 2.22 -12.40
C THR A 289 6.17 1.97 -11.56
N GLY A 290 6.33 1.47 -10.31
CA GLY A 290 5.21 1.26 -9.41
C GLY A 290 5.57 0.45 -8.17
N HIS A 291 4.59 0.31 -7.29
CA HIS A 291 4.69 -0.42 -6.02
C HIS A 291 3.40 -1.19 -5.72
N SER A 292 3.48 -2.24 -4.93
CA SER A 292 2.29 -2.90 -4.40
C SER A 292 1.62 -2.02 -3.36
N LEU A 293 0.32 -2.16 -3.22
CA LEU A 293 -0.49 -1.51 -2.20
C LEU A 293 -1.47 -2.52 -1.57
N GLY A 294 -2.04 -2.15 -0.44
CA GLY A 294 -3.01 -2.96 0.29
C GLY A 294 -3.47 -2.24 1.54
N LEU A 295 -3.17 -2.77 2.71
CA LEU A 295 -3.40 -2.09 3.99
C LEU A 295 -2.44 -0.92 4.21
N ASP A 296 -1.21 -1.00 3.67
CA ASP A 296 -0.30 0.13 3.57
C ASP A 296 -0.26 0.61 2.12
N ILE A 297 0.00 1.92 1.94
CA ILE A 297 0.09 2.49 0.60
C ILE A 297 1.31 1.92 -0.17
N HIS A 298 2.43 1.71 0.50
CA HIS A 298 3.61 1.08 -0.06
C HIS A 298 3.81 -0.31 0.53
N GLU A 299 3.63 -1.34 -0.29
CA GLU A 299 3.91 -2.74 0.03
C GLU A 299 4.91 -3.34 -0.97
N THR A 300 5.39 -4.53 -0.69
CA THR A 300 6.19 -5.32 -1.64
C THR A 300 5.27 -6.25 -2.47
N PRO A 301 5.66 -6.56 -3.73
CA PRO A 301 6.82 -6.09 -4.49
C PRO A 301 6.59 -4.74 -5.16
N GLY A 302 7.63 -4.23 -5.85
CA GLY A 302 7.53 -3.03 -6.68
C GLY A 302 8.04 -3.26 -8.10
N PHE A 303 7.48 -2.55 -9.08
CA PHE A 303 8.03 -2.52 -10.44
C PHE A 303 9.24 -1.59 -10.48
N SER A 304 10.41 -2.11 -10.11
CA SER A 304 11.67 -1.38 -10.06
C SER A 304 12.81 -2.19 -10.69
N LEU A 305 13.87 -1.51 -11.14
CA LEU A 305 15.04 -2.14 -11.79
C LEU A 305 15.70 -3.27 -10.98
N ARG A 306 15.51 -3.30 -9.66
CA ARG A 306 16.18 -4.23 -8.75
C ARG A 306 15.27 -5.31 -8.19
N ASP A 307 13.98 -5.22 -8.42
CA ASP A 307 13.03 -6.18 -7.85
C ASP A 307 12.88 -7.39 -8.78
N GLU A 308 13.48 -8.50 -8.37
CA GLU A 308 13.43 -9.77 -9.09
C GLU A 308 12.25 -10.66 -8.66
N THR A 309 11.33 -10.16 -7.85
CA THR A 309 10.15 -10.90 -7.43
C THR A 309 9.36 -11.36 -8.65
N ILE A 310 8.95 -12.62 -8.62
CA ILE A 310 8.12 -13.20 -9.67
C ILE A 310 6.68 -12.72 -9.46
N ILE A 311 6.12 -12.20 -10.52
CA ILE A 311 4.71 -11.78 -10.55
C ILE A 311 3.82 -13.02 -10.46
N GLU A 312 2.82 -12.96 -9.57
CA GLU A 312 1.84 -14.01 -9.34
C GLU A 312 0.41 -13.48 -9.45
N ASP A 313 -0.54 -14.39 -9.72
CA ASP A 313 -1.97 -14.07 -9.65
C ASP A 313 -2.34 -13.62 -8.22
N GLY A 314 -3.18 -12.60 -8.10
CA GLY A 314 -3.60 -12.01 -6.83
C GLY A 314 -2.73 -10.84 -6.37
N MET A 315 -1.61 -10.54 -7.02
CA MET A 315 -0.88 -9.30 -6.74
C MET A 315 -1.65 -8.07 -7.22
N VAL A 316 -1.49 -6.95 -6.49
CA VAL A 316 -2.03 -5.63 -6.85
C VAL A 316 -0.90 -4.63 -6.77
N ILE A 317 -0.59 -3.95 -7.89
CA ILE A 317 0.60 -3.09 -8.03
C ILE A 317 0.21 -1.87 -8.85
N THR A 318 0.76 -0.67 -8.53
CA THR A 318 0.58 0.54 -9.33
C THR A 318 1.45 0.50 -10.61
N VAL A 319 1.03 1.21 -11.63
CA VAL A 319 1.83 1.51 -12.83
C VAL A 319 1.77 2.99 -13.06
N GLU A 320 2.88 3.69 -12.75
CA GLU A 320 2.93 5.16 -12.58
C GLU A 320 4.15 5.81 -13.23
N PRO A 321 4.52 5.50 -14.48
CA PRO A 321 5.66 6.15 -15.09
C PRO A 321 5.50 7.67 -15.13
N GLY A 322 6.61 8.40 -15.04
CA GLY A 322 6.61 9.87 -15.08
C GLY A 322 7.87 10.46 -15.70
N ILE A 323 7.74 11.65 -16.26
CA ILE A 323 8.83 12.49 -16.77
C ILE A 323 8.78 13.83 -16.06
N TYR A 324 9.91 14.24 -15.46
CA TYR A 324 10.02 15.47 -14.67
C TYR A 324 11.11 16.36 -15.23
N LEU A 325 10.70 17.48 -15.84
CA LEU A 325 11.60 18.47 -16.42
C LEU A 325 11.89 19.56 -15.38
N GLU A 326 13.05 19.48 -14.75
CA GLU A 326 13.42 20.32 -13.61
C GLU A 326 13.20 21.81 -13.88
N GLY A 327 12.40 22.46 -13.03
CA GLY A 327 12.06 23.87 -13.12
C GLY A 327 11.08 24.24 -14.23
N GLU A 328 10.62 23.25 -15.02
CA GLU A 328 9.63 23.47 -16.07
C GLU A 328 8.29 22.83 -15.69
N PHE A 329 8.16 21.50 -15.73
CA PHE A 329 6.96 20.76 -15.33
C PHE A 329 7.23 19.26 -15.24
N GLY A 330 6.27 18.52 -14.68
CA GLY A 330 6.25 17.06 -14.65
C GLY A 330 4.92 16.49 -15.15
N VAL A 331 4.98 15.27 -15.66
CA VAL A 331 3.84 14.45 -16.04
C VAL A 331 3.99 13.07 -15.39
N ARG A 332 2.98 12.62 -14.63
CA ARG A 332 2.80 11.26 -14.16
C ARG A 332 1.40 10.78 -14.49
N LEU A 333 1.29 9.53 -14.91
CA LEU A 333 0.01 8.87 -15.18
C LEU A 333 0.03 7.54 -14.45
N GLU A 334 -1.01 7.25 -13.69
CA GLU A 334 -1.04 6.09 -12.82
C GLU A 334 -2.38 5.41 -12.76
N ASP A 335 -2.34 4.09 -12.83
CA ASP A 335 -3.44 3.24 -12.46
C ASP A 335 -2.97 2.10 -11.54
N THR A 336 -3.81 1.71 -10.60
CA THR A 336 -3.65 0.46 -9.84
C THR A 336 -4.09 -0.72 -10.70
N VAL A 337 -3.27 -1.78 -10.73
CA VAL A 337 -3.47 -2.97 -11.56
C VAL A 337 -3.58 -4.22 -10.69
N SER A 338 -4.69 -4.95 -10.80
CA SER A 338 -4.81 -6.30 -10.26
C SER A 338 -4.31 -7.33 -11.26
N ILE A 339 -3.61 -8.36 -10.79
CA ILE A 339 -3.01 -9.38 -11.65
C ILE A 339 -3.82 -10.68 -11.56
N SER A 340 -4.43 -11.05 -12.71
CA SER A 340 -5.14 -12.31 -12.89
C SER A 340 -4.93 -12.75 -14.33
N LYS A 341 -4.00 -13.70 -14.56
CA LYS A 341 -3.50 -14.12 -15.89
C LYS A 341 -2.84 -13.01 -16.69
N LYS A 342 -3.19 -11.77 -16.45
CA LYS A 342 -2.64 -10.53 -17.03
C LYS A 342 -2.87 -9.36 -16.04
N GLY A 343 -2.27 -8.21 -16.34
CA GLY A 343 -2.61 -6.97 -15.65
C GLY A 343 -4.01 -6.48 -16.04
N ASN A 344 -4.84 -6.13 -15.06
CA ASN A 344 -6.17 -5.56 -15.24
C ASN A 344 -6.25 -4.28 -14.41
N VAL A 345 -6.49 -3.16 -15.09
CA VAL A 345 -6.67 -1.87 -14.39
C VAL A 345 -7.88 -1.95 -13.47
N ILE A 346 -7.73 -1.43 -12.26
CA ILE A 346 -8.82 -1.26 -11.30
C ILE A 346 -9.41 0.13 -11.48
N GLY A 347 -10.74 0.22 -11.66
CA GLY A 347 -11.45 1.46 -11.95
C GLY A 347 -11.59 1.73 -13.44
N ASP A 348 -12.21 2.86 -13.78
CA ASP A 348 -12.61 3.22 -15.14
C ASP A 348 -12.35 4.70 -15.47
N LEU A 349 -11.60 5.42 -14.64
CA LEU A 349 -11.25 6.83 -14.89
C LEU A 349 -10.37 6.94 -16.13
N PRO A 350 -10.75 7.71 -17.15
CA PRO A 350 -9.92 7.91 -18.33
C PRO A 350 -8.50 8.38 -17.97
N LEU A 351 -7.51 7.91 -18.73
CA LEU A 351 -6.14 8.37 -18.53
C LEU A 351 -6.01 9.86 -18.87
N LYS A 352 -6.68 10.30 -19.95
CA LYS A 352 -6.75 11.70 -20.34
C LYS A 352 -8.02 12.35 -19.78
N ILE A 353 -7.82 13.44 -19.07
CA ILE A 353 -8.88 14.29 -18.53
C ILE A 353 -8.96 15.55 -19.42
N ASP A 354 -10.14 15.80 -19.99
CA ASP A 354 -10.42 16.95 -20.88
C ASP A 354 -10.79 18.21 -20.10
#